data_c30ac95719dd8d8286956fe767fbf567
#
_entry.id   c30ac95719dd8d8286956fe767fbf567
#
_cell.length_a   1.000
_cell.length_b   1.000
_cell.length_c   1.000
_cell.angle_alpha   90.00
_cell.angle_beta   90.00
_cell.angle_gamma   90.00
#
_symmetry.space_group_name_H-M   'P 1'
#
loop_
_entity.id
_entity.type
_entity.pdbx_description
1 polymer ?
#
loop_
_entity_poly.entity_id
_entity_poly.type
_entity_poly.pdbx_seq_one_letter_code
_entity_poly.pdbx_strand_id
1 'polypeptide(L)'
;KQPRGKYDILLSDSITDHMLGSRQLLQQLCTRLGVEPGVPRSDGRVTVDTTSCTGLCDQGPALLVNGYAVSRLSEQRIEQICQLIETATETSQWPAEFFAIEDNILRRDLLLAEETTAASPDGSALRALIDNGSDALLDTIEKSGLRGRGGAGFRTGMKWRFCKQAEADSHYVVCNADEGEPGTFKDRVLLNNYADSVFEGMTLCAGIIGAQQGYLYLRGEYRYLLDPLHARLQQRRNNGLLGQG
;
A
#
# COMPACT_ATOMS: atom_id res chain seq x y z
N LYS A 1 -9.97 1.84 -24.67
CA LYS A 1 -10.42 2.59 -23.47
C LYS A 1 -10.61 4.05 -23.87
N GLN A 2 -11.72 4.65 -23.51
CA GLN A 2 -11.89 6.10 -23.68
C GLN A 2 -10.92 6.84 -22.73
N PRO A 3 -10.37 8.01 -23.14
CA PRO A 3 -9.57 8.84 -22.26
C PRO A 3 -10.37 9.24 -21.01
N ARG A 4 -9.74 9.20 -19.83
CA ARG A 4 -10.35 9.70 -18.60
C ARG A 4 -10.34 11.24 -18.60
N GLY A 5 -11.25 11.86 -17.86
CA GLY A 5 -11.23 13.30 -17.65
C GLY A 5 -10.01 13.78 -16.85
N LYS A 6 -9.81 15.11 -16.82
CA LYS A 6 -8.74 15.75 -16.03
C LYS A 6 -8.76 15.28 -14.56
N TYR A 7 -9.95 15.16 -13.98
CA TYR A 7 -10.16 14.56 -12.68
C TYR A 7 -10.73 13.15 -12.87
N ASP A 8 -9.92 12.15 -12.56
CA ASP A 8 -10.34 10.76 -12.56
C ASP A 8 -10.71 10.34 -11.14
N ILE A 9 -12.01 10.15 -10.91
CA ILE A 9 -12.55 9.82 -9.58
C ILE A 9 -12.99 8.37 -9.57
N LEU A 10 -12.47 7.61 -8.61
CA LEU A 10 -12.82 6.22 -8.36
C LEU A 10 -13.36 6.07 -6.94
N LEU A 11 -14.66 5.90 -6.78
CA LEU A 11 -15.29 5.71 -5.48
C LEU A 11 -15.28 4.22 -5.11
N SER A 12 -15.00 3.92 -3.85
CA SER A 12 -14.97 2.54 -3.37
C SER A 12 -16.37 1.90 -3.39
N ASP A 13 -16.47 0.75 -4.05
CA ASP A 13 -17.68 -0.09 -4.13
C ASP A 13 -17.59 -1.31 -3.20
N SER A 14 -16.78 -1.22 -2.14
CA SER A 14 -16.67 -2.29 -1.15
C SER A 14 -17.91 -2.38 -0.27
N ILE A 15 -18.16 -3.57 0.30
CA ILE A 15 -19.28 -3.75 1.21
C ILE A 15 -19.19 -2.85 2.46
N THR A 16 -17.97 -2.60 2.95
CA THR A 16 -17.74 -1.70 4.08
C THR A 16 -18.16 -0.27 3.76
N ASP A 17 -17.82 0.22 2.57
CA ASP A 17 -18.19 1.55 2.12
C ASP A 17 -19.71 1.64 1.81
N HIS A 18 -20.33 0.57 1.30
CA HIS A 18 -21.78 0.51 1.12
C HIS A 18 -22.51 0.68 2.45
N MET A 19 -22.08 0.01 3.51
CA MET A 19 -22.66 0.16 4.85
C MET A 19 -22.52 1.58 5.41
N LEU A 20 -21.56 2.34 4.90
CA LEU A 20 -21.33 3.75 5.26
C LEU A 20 -21.95 4.75 4.27
N GLY A 21 -22.76 4.27 3.34
CA GLY A 21 -23.54 5.14 2.43
C GLY A 21 -22.83 5.56 1.15
N SER A 22 -21.79 4.85 0.71
CA SER A 22 -21.02 5.20 -0.51
C SER A 22 -21.90 5.33 -1.76
N ARG A 23 -22.94 4.51 -1.90
CA ARG A 23 -23.84 4.56 -3.07
C ARG A 23 -24.61 5.88 -3.18
N GLN A 24 -25.08 6.40 -2.06
CA GLN A 24 -25.76 7.69 -2.03
C GLN A 24 -24.80 8.83 -2.38
N LEU A 25 -23.58 8.76 -1.86
CA LEU A 25 -22.52 9.74 -2.17
C LEU A 25 -22.09 9.68 -3.64
N LEU A 26 -22.02 8.49 -4.24
CA LEU A 26 -21.78 8.32 -5.67
C LEU A 26 -22.88 8.99 -6.51
N GLN A 27 -24.13 8.72 -6.18
CA GLN A 27 -25.27 9.32 -6.87
C GLN A 27 -25.27 10.84 -6.76
N GLN A 28 -24.99 11.37 -5.57
CA GLN A 28 -24.89 12.81 -5.32
C GLN A 28 -23.76 13.44 -6.15
N LEU A 29 -22.58 12.81 -6.17
CA LEU A 29 -21.42 13.25 -6.94
C LEU A 29 -21.75 13.29 -8.45
N CYS A 30 -22.30 12.20 -8.98
CA CYS A 30 -22.67 12.10 -10.39
C CYS A 30 -23.75 13.12 -10.78
N THR A 31 -24.78 13.29 -9.96
CA THR A 31 -25.86 14.26 -10.20
C THR A 31 -25.33 15.69 -10.23
N ARG A 32 -24.47 16.07 -9.26
CA ARG A 32 -23.90 17.44 -9.18
C ARG A 32 -22.95 17.76 -10.33
N LEU A 33 -22.16 16.77 -10.77
CA LEU A 33 -21.23 16.94 -11.87
C LEU A 33 -21.84 16.70 -13.26
N GLY A 34 -23.09 16.25 -13.34
CA GLY A 34 -23.77 15.96 -14.61
C GLY A 34 -23.10 14.84 -15.41
N VAL A 35 -22.70 13.74 -14.74
CA VAL A 35 -22.02 12.61 -15.36
C VAL A 35 -22.71 11.28 -15.02
N GLU A 36 -22.51 10.28 -15.86
CA GLU A 36 -22.82 8.88 -15.55
C GLU A 36 -21.53 8.12 -15.17
N PRO A 37 -21.62 7.12 -14.28
CA PRO A 37 -20.46 6.32 -13.90
C PRO A 37 -19.77 5.71 -15.10
N GLY A 38 -18.45 5.84 -15.18
CA GLY A 38 -17.61 5.33 -16.25
C GLY A 38 -17.58 6.17 -17.53
N VAL A 39 -18.42 7.22 -17.63
CA VAL A 39 -18.50 8.09 -18.82
C VAL A 39 -17.81 9.43 -18.54
N PRO A 40 -16.78 9.80 -19.33
CA PRO A 40 -16.18 11.12 -19.22
C PRO A 40 -17.18 12.23 -19.54
N ARG A 41 -17.17 13.30 -18.77
CA ARG A 41 -17.98 14.49 -19.06
C ARG A 41 -17.58 15.07 -20.42
N SER A 42 -18.53 15.61 -21.16
CA SER A 42 -18.32 16.08 -22.53
C SER A 42 -17.25 17.18 -22.68
N ASP A 43 -17.02 17.95 -21.63
CA ASP A 43 -15.94 18.96 -21.55
C ASP A 43 -14.56 18.37 -21.21
N GLY A 44 -14.44 17.05 -21.03
CA GLY A 44 -13.21 16.35 -20.66
C GLY A 44 -12.72 16.64 -19.24
N ARG A 45 -13.53 17.32 -18.40
CA ARG A 45 -13.09 17.76 -17.07
C ARG A 45 -13.04 16.62 -16.06
N VAL A 46 -14.04 15.77 -16.03
CA VAL A 46 -14.14 14.74 -14.98
C VAL A 46 -14.67 13.42 -15.52
N THR A 47 -14.19 12.35 -14.95
CA THR A 47 -14.78 11.00 -15.04
C THR A 47 -15.02 10.52 -13.62
N VAL A 48 -16.22 10.04 -13.31
CA VAL A 48 -16.57 9.39 -12.06
C VAL A 48 -16.84 7.92 -12.34
N ASP A 49 -16.20 7.03 -11.59
CA ASP A 49 -16.38 5.59 -11.73
C ASP A 49 -16.24 4.93 -10.36
N THR A 50 -16.34 3.62 -10.30
CA THR A 50 -16.13 2.86 -9.07
C THR A 50 -14.88 1.98 -9.15
N THR A 51 -14.31 1.67 -7.99
CA THR A 51 -13.31 0.61 -7.83
C THR A 51 -13.77 -0.35 -6.73
N SER A 52 -13.31 -1.59 -6.78
CA SER A 52 -13.77 -2.63 -5.84
C SER A 52 -13.48 -2.27 -4.38
N CYS A 53 -12.32 -1.69 -4.11
CA CYS A 53 -11.93 -1.23 -2.78
C CYS A 53 -10.72 -0.30 -2.90
N THR A 54 -10.72 0.81 -2.14
CA THR A 54 -9.60 1.76 -2.08
C THR A 54 -8.54 1.39 -1.04
N GLY A 55 -8.75 0.33 -0.25
CA GLY A 55 -7.89 -0.03 0.88
C GLY A 55 -8.03 0.89 2.11
N LEU A 56 -9.10 1.69 2.17
CA LEU A 56 -9.40 2.63 3.26
C LEU A 56 -10.65 2.21 4.06
N CYS A 57 -10.86 0.90 4.21
CA CYS A 57 -12.05 0.34 4.84
C CYS A 57 -12.21 0.72 6.32
N ASP A 58 -11.13 1.14 6.98
CA ASP A 58 -11.09 1.62 8.36
C ASP A 58 -11.48 3.10 8.50
N GLN A 59 -11.57 3.82 7.39
CA GLN A 59 -11.87 5.25 7.34
C GLN A 59 -12.72 5.63 6.12
N GLY A 60 -13.62 4.71 5.74
CA GLY A 60 -14.60 4.92 4.67
C GLY A 60 -15.73 5.89 5.05
N PRO A 61 -16.61 6.24 4.11
CA PRO A 61 -16.48 5.94 2.70
C PRO A 61 -15.30 6.68 2.08
N ALA A 62 -14.68 6.11 1.03
CA ALA A 62 -13.48 6.67 0.46
C ALA A 62 -13.51 6.67 -1.08
N LEU A 63 -12.74 7.58 -1.68
CA LEU A 63 -12.52 7.63 -3.12
C LEU A 63 -11.05 7.94 -3.45
N LEU A 64 -10.70 7.76 -4.69
CA LEU A 64 -9.43 8.26 -5.27
C LEU A 64 -9.72 9.41 -6.22
N VAL A 65 -8.91 10.46 -6.16
CA VAL A 65 -8.86 11.53 -7.17
C VAL A 65 -7.48 11.50 -7.81
N ASN A 66 -7.40 11.18 -9.09
CA ASN A 66 -6.12 11.06 -9.81
C ASN A 66 -5.12 10.11 -9.10
N GLY A 67 -5.62 9.09 -8.41
CA GLY A 67 -4.84 8.13 -7.63
C GLY A 67 -4.49 8.59 -6.21
N TYR A 68 -4.90 9.77 -5.77
CA TYR A 68 -4.76 10.24 -4.39
C TYR A 68 -6.00 9.89 -3.58
N ALA A 69 -5.79 9.32 -2.41
CA ALA A 69 -6.86 8.85 -1.54
C ALA A 69 -7.53 9.98 -0.77
N VAL A 70 -8.86 10.00 -0.79
CA VAL A 70 -9.70 10.89 0.03
C VAL A 70 -10.61 10.03 0.88
N SER A 71 -10.44 10.10 2.19
CA SER A 71 -11.17 9.29 3.16
C SER A 71 -12.33 10.05 3.81
N ARG A 72 -13.17 9.34 4.57
CA ARG A 72 -14.26 9.91 5.39
C ARG A 72 -15.15 10.85 4.61
N LEU A 73 -15.63 10.37 3.47
CA LEU A 73 -16.54 11.13 2.64
C LEU A 73 -17.84 11.42 3.39
N SER A 74 -18.32 12.66 3.23
CA SER A 74 -19.62 13.13 3.67
C SER A 74 -20.27 13.92 2.56
N GLU A 75 -21.57 14.21 2.66
CA GLU A 75 -22.26 15.06 1.69
C GLU A 75 -21.58 16.41 1.54
N GLN A 76 -21.12 17.02 2.64
CA GLN A 76 -20.39 18.29 2.62
C GLN A 76 -19.05 18.15 1.88
N ARG A 77 -18.30 17.05 2.09
CA ARG A 77 -17.03 16.82 1.40
C ARG A 77 -17.24 16.57 -0.09
N ILE A 78 -18.30 15.87 -0.48
CA ILE A 78 -18.69 15.70 -1.88
C ILE A 78 -19.00 17.06 -2.52
N GLU A 79 -19.72 17.93 -1.83
CA GLU A 79 -20.00 19.28 -2.32
C GLU A 79 -18.71 20.09 -2.57
N GLN A 80 -17.79 20.07 -1.62
CA GLN A 80 -16.49 20.75 -1.75
C GLN A 80 -15.69 20.19 -2.93
N ILE A 81 -15.65 18.85 -3.10
CA ILE A 81 -15.00 18.19 -4.24
C ILE A 81 -15.62 18.68 -5.56
N CYS A 82 -16.92 18.72 -5.66
CA CYS A 82 -17.61 19.23 -6.87
C CYS A 82 -17.22 20.68 -7.16
N GLN A 83 -17.17 21.55 -6.15
CA GLN A 83 -16.75 22.96 -6.32
C GLN A 83 -15.32 23.07 -6.83
N LEU A 84 -14.38 22.31 -6.26
CA LEU A 84 -12.98 22.30 -6.71
C LEU A 84 -12.83 21.82 -8.15
N ILE A 85 -13.63 20.83 -8.57
CA ILE A 85 -13.67 20.36 -9.96
C ILE A 85 -14.25 21.42 -10.88
N GLU A 86 -15.36 22.06 -10.52
CA GLU A 86 -16.00 23.10 -11.35
C GLU A 86 -15.14 24.34 -11.51
N THR A 87 -14.38 24.70 -10.48
CA THR A 87 -13.39 25.80 -10.53
C THR A 87 -12.09 25.41 -11.20
N ALA A 88 -11.95 24.15 -11.66
CA ALA A 88 -10.74 23.60 -12.27
C ALA A 88 -9.48 23.73 -11.38
N THR A 89 -9.66 23.69 -10.05
CA THR A 89 -8.58 23.80 -9.06
C THR A 89 -7.66 22.59 -9.14
N GLU A 90 -6.35 22.79 -9.34
CA GLU A 90 -5.38 21.68 -9.39
C GLU A 90 -5.41 20.83 -8.11
N THR A 91 -5.29 19.51 -8.24
CA THR A 91 -5.38 18.58 -7.10
C THR A 91 -4.35 18.91 -6.01
N SER A 92 -3.19 19.45 -6.37
CA SER A 92 -2.16 19.90 -5.43
C SER A 92 -2.56 21.10 -4.57
N GLN A 93 -3.61 21.81 -4.95
CA GLN A 93 -4.16 22.98 -4.24
C GLN A 93 -5.41 22.62 -3.41
N TRP A 94 -5.83 21.36 -3.45
CA TRP A 94 -6.96 20.89 -2.63
C TRP A 94 -6.57 20.91 -1.15
N PRO A 95 -7.55 21.04 -0.23
CA PRO A 95 -7.29 21.04 1.20
C PRO A 95 -6.48 19.80 1.63
N ALA A 96 -5.39 19.99 2.36
CA ALA A 96 -4.51 18.90 2.79
C ALA A 96 -5.23 17.84 3.63
N GLU A 97 -6.25 18.25 4.39
CA GLU A 97 -7.09 17.37 5.19
C GLU A 97 -7.91 16.38 4.36
N PHE A 98 -8.08 16.60 3.05
CA PHE A 98 -8.74 15.62 2.17
C PHE A 98 -7.87 14.38 1.96
N PHE A 99 -6.57 14.57 1.94
CA PHE A 99 -5.57 13.54 1.68
C PHE A 99 -4.95 12.97 2.96
N ALA A 100 -5.42 13.41 4.12
CA ALA A 100 -4.97 12.87 5.40
C ALA A 100 -5.49 11.44 5.58
N ILE A 101 -4.55 10.49 5.68
CA ILE A 101 -4.85 9.09 5.93
C ILE A 101 -4.35 8.77 7.34
N GLU A 102 -5.26 8.35 8.20
CA GLU A 102 -4.92 7.97 9.56
C GLU A 102 -4.47 6.51 9.64
N ASP A 103 -3.68 6.28 10.66
CA ASP A 103 -3.21 4.97 11.06
C ASP A 103 -4.05 4.53 12.27
N ASN A 104 -4.99 3.62 12.06
CA ASN A 104 -5.92 3.15 13.10
C ASN A 104 -5.36 1.94 13.88
N ILE A 105 -4.06 1.94 14.20
CA ILE A 105 -3.43 0.89 15.00
C ILE A 105 -3.90 1.00 16.45
N LEU A 106 -4.62 -0.01 16.94
CA LEU A 106 -5.10 -0.07 18.32
C LEU A 106 -4.08 -0.69 19.29
N ARG A 107 -3.16 -1.52 18.79
CA ARG A 107 -2.16 -2.22 19.61
C ARG A 107 -0.81 -2.21 18.95
N ARG A 108 0.19 -1.76 19.69
CA ARG A 108 1.61 -1.66 19.24
C ARG A 108 2.56 -2.51 20.08
N ASP A 109 2.03 -3.30 21.03
CA ASP A 109 2.77 -3.95 22.10
C ASP A 109 3.54 -5.23 21.70
N LEU A 110 3.25 -5.83 20.53
CA LEU A 110 3.87 -7.10 20.11
C LEU A 110 4.74 -6.94 18.84
N LEU A 111 4.11 -6.56 17.73
CA LEU A 111 4.79 -6.49 16.41
C LEU A 111 5.20 -5.08 16.03
N LEU A 112 4.56 -4.08 16.62
CA LEU A 112 4.68 -2.67 16.26
C LEU A 112 5.08 -1.83 17.49
N ALA A 113 5.85 -2.40 18.42
CA ALA A 113 6.37 -1.67 19.56
C ALA A 113 7.20 -0.46 19.10
N GLU A 114 7.14 0.65 19.85
CA GLU A 114 7.84 1.91 19.49
C GLU A 114 9.34 1.69 19.31
N GLU A 115 9.94 0.78 20.08
CA GLU A 115 11.33 0.40 19.95
C GLU A 115 11.70 -0.18 18.58
N THR A 116 10.74 -0.85 17.91
CA THR A 116 10.91 -1.33 16.53
C THR A 116 10.66 -0.25 15.49
N THR A 117 9.94 0.82 15.84
CA THR A 117 9.65 1.94 14.94
C THR A 117 10.69 3.05 15.01
N ALA A 118 11.29 3.26 16.17
CA ALA A 118 12.35 4.26 16.39
C ALA A 118 13.72 3.78 15.89
N ALA A 119 13.94 2.47 15.79
CA ALA A 119 15.09 1.92 15.14
C ALA A 119 14.91 2.10 13.63
N SER A 120 15.42 3.19 13.10
CA SER A 120 15.92 3.20 11.72
C SER A 120 16.57 1.83 11.51
N PRO A 121 16.29 1.11 10.42
CA PRO A 121 16.88 -0.21 10.20
C PRO A 121 18.40 -0.02 10.27
N ASP A 122 18.93 -0.44 11.39
CA ASP A 122 20.36 -0.33 11.67
C ASP A 122 21.17 -1.40 10.95
N GLY A 123 20.50 -2.18 10.09
CA GLY A 123 21.06 -3.33 9.40
C GLY A 123 21.30 -4.52 10.31
N SER A 124 20.62 -4.60 11.46
CA SER A 124 20.81 -5.70 12.42
C SER A 124 20.52 -7.06 11.82
N ALA A 125 19.48 -7.18 10.98
CA ALA A 125 19.18 -8.42 10.28
C ALA A 125 20.27 -8.80 9.26
N LEU A 126 20.84 -7.80 8.57
CA LEU A 126 21.93 -8.04 7.64
C LEU A 126 23.22 -8.41 8.38
N ARG A 127 23.54 -7.76 9.50
CA ARG A 127 24.64 -8.16 10.37
C ARG A 127 24.48 -9.59 10.88
N ALA A 128 23.26 -9.93 11.39
CA ALA A 128 22.98 -11.28 11.81
C ALA A 128 23.16 -12.33 10.70
N LEU A 129 22.84 -11.96 9.44
CA LEU A 129 23.07 -12.82 8.28
C LEU A 129 24.57 -13.02 8.01
N ILE A 130 25.36 -11.96 8.12
CA ILE A 130 26.82 -12.01 7.92
C ILE A 130 27.47 -12.84 9.03
N ASP A 131 27.09 -12.61 10.28
CA ASP A 131 27.72 -13.23 11.44
C ASP A 131 27.38 -14.73 11.59
N ASN A 132 26.13 -15.11 11.28
CA ASN A 132 25.65 -16.47 11.52
C ASN A 132 25.50 -17.32 10.24
N GLY A 133 25.47 -16.69 9.08
CA GLY A 133 25.24 -17.35 7.80
C GLY A 133 23.78 -17.66 7.49
N SER A 134 23.51 -17.89 6.21
CA SER A 134 22.13 -18.05 5.69
C SER A 134 21.43 -19.30 6.22
N ASP A 135 22.12 -20.40 6.45
CA ASP A 135 21.51 -21.65 6.91
C ASP A 135 21.08 -21.58 8.38
N ALA A 136 21.91 -21.01 9.26
CA ALA A 136 21.57 -20.84 10.67
C ALA A 136 20.37 -19.89 10.87
N LEU A 137 20.31 -18.81 10.07
CA LEU A 137 19.15 -17.93 10.12
C LEU A 137 17.88 -18.58 9.57
N LEU A 138 18.00 -19.34 8.48
CA LEU A 138 16.87 -20.09 7.94
C LEU A 138 16.31 -21.08 8.97
N ASP A 139 17.18 -21.81 9.65
CA ASP A 139 16.78 -22.72 10.75
C ASP A 139 16.10 -21.96 11.89
N THR A 140 16.59 -20.77 12.22
CA THR A 140 15.98 -19.90 13.24
C THR A 140 14.54 -19.49 12.84
N ILE A 141 14.35 -19.09 11.58
CA ILE A 141 13.02 -18.73 11.05
C ILE A 141 12.10 -19.96 11.03
N GLU A 142 12.60 -21.13 10.67
CA GLU A 142 11.79 -22.36 10.72
C GLU A 142 11.36 -22.70 12.14
N LYS A 143 12.28 -22.66 13.10
CA LYS A 143 12.02 -22.94 14.53
C LYS A 143 11.06 -21.92 15.15
N SER A 144 11.07 -20.66 14.69
CA SER A 144 10.14 -19.63 15.17
C SER A 144 8.68 -19.93 14.83
N GLY A 145 8.44 -20.81 13.84
CA GLY A 145 7.10 -21.13 13.38
C GLY A 145 6.42 -19.98 12.62
N LEU A 146 7.15 -18.96 12.19
CA LEU A 146 6.62 -17.82 11.44
C LEU A 146 5.85 -18.28 10.22
N ARG A 147 4.67 -17.70 10.03
CA ARG A 147 3.76 -18.02 8.92
C ARG A 147 3.40 -16.77 8.11
N GLY A 148 3.13 -16.98 6.83
CA GLY A 148 2.57 -15.96 5.96
C GLY A 148 1.23 -15.42 6.48
N ARG A 149 0.96 -14.15 6.22
CA ARG A 149 -0.25 -13.42 6.67
C ARG A 149 -1.19 -13.06 5.52
N GLY A 150 -0.96 -13.62 4.34
CA GLY A 150 -1.80 -13.41 3.15
C GLY A 150 -2.93 -14.44 2.99
N GLY A 151 -3.34 -15.13 4.05
CA GLY A 151 -4.47 -16.07 4.07
C GLY A 151 -4.07 -17.52 4.29
N ALA A 152 -3.22 -18.12 3.46
CA ALA A 152 -2.88 -19.55 3.51
C ALA A 152 -2.09 -19.98 4.75
N GLY A 153 -1.44 -19.04 5.46
CA GLY A 153 -0.69 -19.38 6.68
C GLY A 153 0.49 -20.33 6.46
N PHE A 154 1.06 -20.37 5.26
CA PHE A 154 2.17 -21.25 4.96
C PHE A 154 3.40 -20.90 5.79
N ARG A 155 4.20 -21.89 6.22
CA ARG A 155 5.40 -21.68 7.03
C ARG A 155 6.48 -20.95 6.22
N THR A 156 6.88 -19.77 6.69
CA THR A 156 7.81 -18.87 5.99
C THR A 156 9.18 -19.51 5.76
N GLY A 157 9.76 -20.13 6.79
CA GLY A 157 11.06 -20.79 6.68
C GLY A 157 11.05 -21.94 5.68
N MET A 158 10.00 -22.77 5.66
CA MET A 158 9.87 -23.84 4.67
C MET A 158 9.80 -23.28 3.23
N LYS A 159 9.05 -22.20 3.03
CA LYS A 159 8.95 -21.55 1.72
C LYS A 159 10.32 -21.03 1.25
N TRP A 160 11.07 -20.41 2.14
CA TRP A 160 12.41 -19.93 1.81
C TRP A 160 13.39 -21.07 1.55
N ARG A 161 13.29 -22.16 2.32
CA ARG A 161 14.10 -23.36 2.08
C ARG A 161 13.83 -23.97 0.71
N PHE A 162 12.60 -24.14 0.31
CA PHE A 162 12.25 -24.65 -1.01
C PHE A 162 12.77 -23.75 -2.13
N CYS A 163 12.66 -22.42 -1.96
CA CYS A 163 13.21 -21.47 -2.92
C CYS A 163 14.74 -21.58 -3.00
N LYS A 164 15.43 -21.61 -1.84
CA LYS A 164 16.89 -21.76 -1.79
C LYS A 164 17.41 -23.03 -2.46
N GLN A 165 16.65 -24.12 -2.34
CA GLN A 165 17.01 -25.45 -2.90
C GLN A 165 16.59 -25.62 -4.37
N ALA A 166 15.78 -24.74 -4.91
CA ALA A 166 15.36 -24.83 -6.29
C ALA A 166 16.55 -24.57 -7.24
N GLU A 167 16.75 -25.44 -8.21
CA GLU A 167 17.74 -25.23 -9.27
C GLU A 167 17.22 -24.15 -10.23
N ALA A 168 17.88 -23.00 -10.26
CA ALA A 168 17.53 -21.87 -11.12
C ALA A 168 18.76 -20.97 -11.34
N ASP A 169 18.80 -20.31 -12.50
CA ASP A 169 19.85 -19.34 -12.81
C ASP A 169 19.80 -18.10 -11.89
N SER A 170 18.62 -17.79 -11.37
CA SER A 170 18.40 -16.62 -10.49
C SER A 170 17.22 -16.84 -9.55
N HIS A 171 17.36 -16.32 -8.33
CA HIS A 171 16.26 -16.22 -7.38
C HIS A 171 15.81 -14.75 -7.23
N TYR A 172 14.54 -14.56 -6.92
CA TYR A 172 13.93 -13.24 -6.74
C TYR A 172 13.12 -13.19 -5.45
N VAL A 173 13.08 -12.02 -4.81
CA VAL A 173 12.16 -11.75 -3.71
C VAL A 173 11.03 -10.88 -4.21
N VAL A 174 9.80 -11.34 -4.04
CA VAL A 174 8.61 -10.53 -4.35
C VAL A 174 7.83 -10.31 -3.06
N CYS A 175 7.77 -9.06 -2.61
CA CYS A 175 6.84 -8.63 -1.58
C CYS A 175 5.51 -8.32 -2.25
N ASN A 176 4.54 -9.21 -2.11
CA ASN A 176 3.19 -8.96 -2.58
C ASN A 176 2.48 -8.01 -1.62
N ALA A 177 2.34 -6.76 -2.04
CA ALA A 177 1.63 -5.70 -1.36
C ALA A 177 0.36 -5.28 -2.15
N ASP A 178 -0.24 -6.23 -2.89
CA ASP A 178 -1.54 -6.09 -3.54
C ASP A 178 -2.63 -6.51 -2.56
N GLU A 179 -2.96 -5.63 -1.63
CA GLU A 179 -3.97 -5.85 -0.59
C GLU A 179 -5.38 -5.61 -1.15
N GLY A 180 -5.85 -6.56 -1.99
CA GLY A 180 -7.08 -6.43 -2.77
C GLY A 180 -8.38 -6.81 -2.05
N GLU A 181 -8.32 -7.57 -0.94
CA GLU A 181 -9.52 -8.01 -0.25
C GLU A 181 -10.22 -6.86 0.48
N PRO A 182 -11.54 -6.64 0.25
CA PRO A 182 -12.32 -5.67 0.98
C PRO A 182 -12.27 -5.90 2.50
N GLY A 183 -12.08 -4.82 3.26
CA GLY A 183 -11.95 -4.89 4.72
C GLY A 183 -10.50 -5.04 5.21
N THR A 184 -9.51 -5.24 4.32
CA THR A 184 -8.09 -5.31 4.68
C THR A 184 -7.38 -3.97 4.44
N PHE A 185 -6.50 -3.59 5.38
CA PHE A 185 -5.69 -2.36 5.30
C PHE A 185 -4.37 -2.47 6.08
N LYS A 186 -3.98 -3.70 6.48
CA LYS A 186 -2.75 -3.94 7.25
C LYS A 186 -1.48 -3.63 6.46
N ASP A 187 -1.46 -3.97 5.16
CA ASP A 187 -0.28 -3.76 4.32
C ASP A 187 -0.07 -2.27 4.05
N ARG A 188 -1.14 -1.51 3.87
CA ARG A 188 -1.09 -0.05 3.81
C ARG A 188 -0.42 0.55 5.04
N VAL A 189 -0.84 0.13 6.22
CA VAL A 189 -0.29 0.63 7.49
C VAL A 189 1.19 0.25 7.63
N LEU A 190 1.56 -0.98 7.29
CA LEU A 190 2.94 -1.44 7.32
C LEU A 190 3.82 -0.66 6.34
N LEU A 191 3.36 -0.45 5.12
CA LEU A 191 4.12 0.29 4.12
C LEU A 191 4.24 1.78 4.44
N ASN A 192 3.21 2.38 5.06
CA ASN A 192 3.24 3.79 5.43
C ASN A 192 4.17 4.07 6.62
N ASN A 193 4.12 3.21 7.66
CA ASN A 193 4.77 3.50 8.93
C ASN A 193 6.00 2.61 9.20
N TYR A 194 6.10 1.44 8.56
CA TYR A 194 7.11 0.41 8.84
C TYR A 194 7.81 -0.08 7.57
N ALA A 195 7.88 0.76 6.54
CA ALA A 195 8.48 0.39 5.24
C ALA A 195 9.92 -0.13 5.38
N ASP A 196 10.69 0.45 6.28
CA ASP A 196 12.07 0.01 6.54
C ASP A 196 12.14 -1.43 7.05
N SER A 197 11.23 -1.80 7.97
CA SER A 197 11.15 -3.19 8.46
C SER A 197 10.73 -4.16 7.36
N VAL A 198 9.85 -3.74 6.44
CA VAL A 198 9.46 -4.54 5.27
C VAL A 198 10.68 -4.74 4.36
N PHE A 199 11.41 -3.68 4.03
CA PHE A 199 12.62 -3.77 3.21
C PHE A 199 13.74 -4.56 3.88
N GLU A 200 13.89 -4.45 5.20
CA GLU A 200 14.83 -5.27 5.98
C GLU A 200 14.50 -6.76 5.86
N GLY A 201 13.22 -7.13 6.01
CA GLY A 201 12.75 -8.50 5.82
C GLY A 201 12.97 -9.02 4.39
N MET A 202 12.78 -8.17 3.37
CA MET A 202 13.08 -8.51 1.98
C MET A 202 14.57 -8.74 1.77
N THR A 203 15.43 -7.89 2.34
CA THR A 203 16.90 -8.01 2.26
C THR A 203 17.37 -9.28 2.93
N LEU A 204 16.84 -9.59 4.12
CA LEU A 204 17.14 -10.85 4.82
C LEU A 204 16.72 -12.07 4.00
N CYS A 205 15.53 -12.05 3.44
CA CYS A 205 15.05 -13.12 2.55
C CYS A 205 16.00 -13.31 1.37
N ALA A 206 16.38 -12.21 0.69
CA ALA A 206 17.29 -12.25 -0.44
C ALA A 206 18.63 -12.89 -0.08
N GLY A 207 19.22 -12.47 1.03
CA GLY A 207 20.49 -13.05 1.48
C GLY A 207 20.40 -14.52 1.87
N ILE A 208 19.28 -14.97 2.42
CA ILE A 208 19.06 -16.37 2.78
C ILE A 208 18.89 -17.25 1.54
N ILE A 209 18.10 -16.82 0.55
CA ILE A 209 17.79 -17.62 -0.65
C ILE A 209 18.78 -17.40 -1.81
N GLY A 210 19.72 -16.47 -1.67
CA GLY A 210 20.69 -16.13 -2.73
C GLY A 210 20.09 -15.26 -3.83
N ALA A 211 19.00 -14.51 -3.57
CA ALA A 211 18.42 -13.61 -4.55
C ALA A 211 19.22 -12.31 -4.66
N GLN A 212 19.39 -11.83 -5.89
CA GLN A 212 20.09 -10.57 -6.17
C GLN A 212 19.14 -9.39 -6.34
N GLN A 213 17.85 -9.66 -6.59
CA GLN A 213 16.84 -8.65 -6.88
C GLN A 213 15.54 -8.90 -6.12
N GLY A 214 14.96 -7.82 -5.61
CA GLY A 214 13.67 -7.81 -4.95
C GLY A 214 12.69 -6.85 -5.62
N TYR A 215 11.42 -7.20 -5.59
CA TYR A 215 10.30 -6.39 -6.10
C TYR A 215 9.26 -6.19 -5.00
N LEU A 216 8.81 -4.97 -4.82
CA LEU A 216 7.60 -4.68 -4.04
C LEU A 216 6.46 -4.43 -5.03
N TYR A 217 5.50 -5.36 -5.04
CA TYR A 217 4.31 -5.26 -5.89
C TYR A 217 3.22 -4.50 -5.14
N LEU A 218 3.14 -3.19 -5.41
CA LEU A 218 2.20 -2.29 -4.77
C LEU A 218 0.92 -2.20 -5.61
N ARG A 219 -0.25 -2.33 -4.95
CA ARG A 219 -1.53 -2.15 -5.64
C ARG A 219 -1.72 -0.70 -6.14
N GLY A 220 -2.49 -0.56 -7.23
CA GLY A 220 -2.69 0.73 -7.90
C GLY A 220 -3.35 1.80 -7.04
N GLU A 221 -4.22 1.43 -6.10
CA GLU A 221 -4.91 2.33 -5.20
C GLU A 221 -4.00 2.92 -4.11
N TYR A 222 -2.80 2.34 -3.88
CA TYR A 222 -1.80 2.87 -2.94
C TYR A 222 -0.72 3.71 -3.64
N ARG A 223 -1.00 4.23 -4.83
CA ARG A 223 -0.04 5.02 -5.61
C ARG A 223 0.58 6.19 -4.83
N TYR A 224 -0.15 6.77 -3.88
CA TYR A 224 0.34 7.84 -3.02
C TYR A 224 1.49 7.42 -2.09
N LEU A 225 1.73 6.10 -1.92
CA LEU A 225 2.87 5.56 -1.17
C LEU A 225 4.15 5.43 -2.02
N LEU A 226 4.10 5.58 -3.35
CA LEU A 226 5.26 5.36 -4.22
C LEU A 226 6.43 6.27 -3.86
N ASP A 227 6.20 7.58 -3.77
CA ASP A 227 7.26 8.54 -3.49
C ASP A 227 7.89 8.34 -2.11
N PRO A 228 7.12 8.16 -1.01
CA PRO A 228 7.66 7.79 0.28
C PRO A 228 8.48 6.49 0.26
N LEU A 229 8.00 5.44 -0.42
CA LEU A 229 8.70 4.16 -0.52
C LEU A 229 10.00 4.29 -1.32
N HIS A 230 10.00 5.03 -2.43
CA HIS A 230 11.22 5.33 -3.20
C HIS A 230 12.24 6.11 -2.37
N ALA A 231 11.80 7.10 -1.60
CA ALA A 231 12.68 7.85 -0.70
C ALA A 231 13.34 6.94 0.34
N ARG A 232 12.58 5.99 0.93
CA ARG A 232 13.12 5.00 1.87
C ARG A 232 14.11 4.05 1.21
N LEU A 233 13.83 3.56 0.02
CA LEU A 233 14.77 2.72 -0.74
C LEU A 233 16.06 3.47 -1.05
N GLN A 234 15.98 4.75 -1.44
CA GLN A 234 17.16 5.57 -1.70
C GLN A 234 17.98 5.80 -0.42
N GLN A 235 17.32 6.05 0.71
CA GLN A 235 18.00 6.17 2.00
C GLN A 235 18.73 4.88 2.38
N ARG A 236 18.10 3.71 2.18
CA ARG A 236 18.74 2.41 2.43
C ARG A 236 19.97 2.17 1.53
N ARG A 237 19.90 2.58 0.26
CA ARG A 237 21.09 2.55 -0.64
C ARG A 237 22.22 3.44 -0.13
N ASN A 238 21.88 4.67 0.26
CA ASN A 238 22.87 5.62 0.78
C ASN A 238 23.55 5.13 2.06
N ASN A 239 22.81 4.36 2.87
CA ASN A 239 23.31 3.75 4.11
C ASN A 239 24.05 2.40 3.87
N GLY A 240 24.20 1.96 2.64
CA GLY A 240 24.85 0.68 2.31
C GLY A 240 24.05 -0.57 2.68
N LEU A 241 22.75 -0.43 2.95
CA LEU A 241 21.84 -1.54 3.33
C LEU A 241 21.19 -2.21 2.10
N LEU A 242 21.38 -1.65 0.91
CA LEU A 242 20.98 -2.22 -0.37
C LEU A 242 22.13 -2.09 -1.35
N GLY A 243 22.27 -3.06 -2.25
CA GLY A 243 23.25 -3.01 -3.31
C GLY A 243 23.01 -1.85 -4.30
N GLN A 244 24.02 -1.59 -5.13
CA GLN A 244 23.88 -0.72 -6.29
C GLN A 244 23.10 -1.51 -7.35
N GLY A 245 21.81 -1.27 -7.48
CA GLY A 245 20.97 -1.89 -8.50
C GLY A 245 20.73 -0.93 -9.64
#